data_87bd808c01dddc5f5b63bbeeff215553
#
_entry.id   87bd808c01dddc5f5b63bbeeff215553
#
_cell.length_a   1.000
_cell.length_b   1.000
_cell.length_c   1.000
_cell.angle_alpha   90.00
_cell.angle_beta   90.00
_cell.angle_gamma   90.00
#
_symmetry.space_group_name_H-M   'P 1'
#
loop_
_entity.id
_entity.type
_entity.pdbx_description
1 polymer ?
#
loop_
_entity_poly.entity_id
_entity_poly.type
_entity_poly.pdbx_seq_one_letter_code
_entity_poly.pdbx_strand_id
1 'polypeptide(L)'
;MSVCTPKSFDLTGKVALITGASYGIGFAIATAMANCGATIVFNDIKQELVDKGLAAYKEAGIPAHGYVCDVTNEDAVNAMVKQITEEVGHINILVNNAGIIKRIPMCEMTAAQFRQVIDVDLNAPFIVAKAIIPDMIEQGGGKIINICSMMSELGRE
;
A
#
# COMPACT_ATOMS: atom_id res chain seq x y z
N MET A 1 5.07 -21.91 14.27
CA MET A 1 6.15 -21.32 15.11
C MET A 1 5.65 -20.00 15.64
N SER A 2 5.60 -19.82 16.98
CA SER A 2 5.26 -18.53 17.58
C SER A 2 6.38 -17.55 17.28
N VAL A 3 6.12 -16.53 16.46
CA VAL A 3 7.07 -15.44 16.25
C VAL A 3 7.01 -14.57 17.50
N CYS A 4 8.06 -14.59 18.32
CA CYS A 4 8.17 -13.72 19.49
C CYS A 4 8.51 -12.31 18.98
N THR A 5 7.48 -11.46 18.86
CA THR A 5 7.68 -10.03 18.55
C THR A 5 7.86 -9.27 19.86
N PRO A 6 8.86 -8.37 19.96
CA PRO A 6 8.97 -7.46 21.09
C PRO A 6 7.69 -6.62 21.23
N LYS A 7 7.23 -6.36 22.44
CA LYS A 7 6.00 -5.56 22.70
C LYS A 7 6.00 -4.19 22.00
N SER A 8 7.17 -3.62 21.72
CA SER A 8 7.32 -2.36 20.98
C SER A 8 6.92 -2.43 19.51
N PHE A 9 6.76 -3.63 18.95
CA PHE A 9 6.32 -3.87 17.59
C PHE A 9 4.90 -4.47 17.50
N ASP A 10 4.19 -4.51 18.62
CA ASP A 10 2.81 -4.99 18.66
C ASP A 10 1.88 -4.01 17.91
N LEU A 11 1.21 -4.54 16.88
CA LEU A 11 0.24 -3.83 16.04
C LEU A 11 -1.19 -4.34 16.24
N THR A 12 -1.45 -5.07 17.35
CA THR A 12 -2.78 -5.60 17.66
C THR A 12 -3.82 -4.47 17.68
N GLY A 13 -4.92 -4.66 16.97
CA GLY A 13 -5.99 -3.68 16.84
C GLY A 13 -5.69 -2.52 15.88
N LYS A 14 -4.60 -2.58 15.12
CA LYS A 14 -4.27 -1.61 14.07
C LYS A 14 -4.66 -2.15 12.71
N VAL A 15 -5.29 -1.31 11.89
CA VAL A 15 -5.56 -1.56 10.47
C VAL A 15 -4.45 -0.95 9.65
N ALA A 16 -3.79 -1.75 8.84
CA ALA A 16 -2.73 -1.32 7.94
C ALA A 16 -3.18 -1.48 6.47
N LEU A 17 -3.23 -0.37 5.75
CA LEU A 17 -3.43 -0.34 4.30
C LEU A 17 -2.06 -0.29 3.60
N ILE A 18 -1.79 -1.27 2.75
CA ILE A 18 -0.59 -1.34 1.92
C ILE A 18 -0.97 -1.31 0.45
N THR A 19 -0.58 -0.27 -0.28
CA THR A 19 -0.92 -0.16 -1.70
C THR A 19 -0.04 -1.05 -2.57
N GLY A 20 -0.62 -1.70 -3.61
CA GLY A 20 0.11 -2.57 -4.52
C GLY A 20 0.70 -3.80 -3.84
N ALA A 21 -0.02 -4.41 -2.89
CA ALA A 21 0.52 -5.47 -2.04
C ALA A 21 -0.01 -6.87 -2.34
N SER A 22 -0.45 -7.11 -3.57
CA SER A 22 -0.82 -8.46 -4.03
C SER A 22 0.37 -9.42 -4.11
N TYR A 23 1.60 -8.89 -4.22
CA TYR A 23 2.86 -9.64 -4.32
C TYR A 23 4.07 -8.76 -3.97
N GLY A 24 5.27 -9.36 -3.99
CA GLY A 24 6.54 -8.63 -3.90
C GLY A 24 6.78 -7.94 -2.55
N ILE A 25 7.33 -6.73 -2.59
CA ILE A 25 7.73 -5.97 -1.40
C ILE A 25 6.50 -5.64 -0.53
N GLY A 26 5.40 -5.18 -1.15
CA GLY A 26 4.17 -4.87 -0.43
C GLY A 26 3.60 -6.08 0.32
N PHE A 27 3.57 -7.25 -0.33
CA PHE A 27 3.15 -8.50 0.30
C PHE A 27 4.04 -8.89 1.49
N ALA A 28 5.35 -8.73 1.35
CA ALA A 28 6.30 -9.03 2.45
C ALA A 28 6.11 -8.06 3.64
N ILE A 29 5.90 -6.76 3.38
CA ILE A 29 5.60 -5.76 4.41
C ILE A 29 4.29 -6.12 5.13
N ALA A 30 3.23 -6.40 4.38
CA ALA A 30 1.93 -6.77 4.93
C ALA A 30 2.02 -8.05 5.78
N THR A 31 2.77 -9.07 5.31
CA THR A 31 3.02 -10.30 6.07
C THR A 31 3.74 -10.01 7.40
N ALA A 32 4.76 -9.15 7.38
CA ALA A 32 5.47 -8.77 8.60
C ALA A 32 4.55 -8.02 9.59
N MET A 33 3.72 -7.10 9.10
CA MET A 33 2.75 -6.37 9.92
C MET A 33 1.66 -7.29 10.49
N ALA A 34 1.16 -8.25 9.70
CA ALA A 34 0.22 -9.27 10.17
C ALA A 34 0.80 -10.12 11.31
N ASN A 35 2.07 -10.52 11.19
CA ASN A 35 2.78 -11.25 12.23
C ASN A 35 2.97 -10.44 13.52
N CYS A 36 2.89 -9.11 13.43
CA CYS A 36 2.86 -8.19 14.55
C CYS A 36 1.44 -7.90 15.08
N GLY A 37 0.40 -8.51 14.50
CA GLY A 37 -0.98 -8.40 14.96
C GLY A 37 -1.86 -7.39 14.22
N ALA A 38 -1.36 -6.76 13.15
CA ALA A 38 -2.15 -5.83 12.35
C ALA A 38 -3.21 -6.56 11.51
N THR A 39 -4.38 -5.94 11.37
CA THR A 39 -5.35 -6.30 10.33
C THR A 39 -4.87 -5.76 8.99
N ILE A 40 -4.73 -6.65 8.00
CA ILE A 40 -4.18 -6.28 6.69
C ILE A 40 -5.28 -5.93 5.70
N VAL A 41 -5.12 -4.76 5.12
CA VAL A 41 -5.87 -4.29 3.97
C VAL A 41 -4.87 -3.99 2.84
N PHE A 42 -5.18 -4.42 1.63
CA PHE A 42 -4.35 -4.11 0.47
C PHE A 42 -5.19 -3.80 -0.76
N ASN A 43 -4.60 -3.11 -1.72
CA ASN A 43 -5.22 -2.92 -3.02
C ASN A 43 -4.26 -3.29 -4.15
N ASP A 44 -4.83 -3.50 -5.31
CA ASP A 44 -4.12 -3.55 -6.58
C ASP A 44 -5.01 -3.01 -7.70
N ILE A 45 -4.41 -2.71 -8.86
CA ILE A 45 -5.12 -2.07 -9.98
C ILE A 45 -6.09 -3.01 -10.72
N LYS A 46 -5.94 -4.34 -10.59
CA LYS A 46 -6.74 -5.34 -11.29
C LYS A 46 -7.29 -6.39 -10.36
N GLN A 47 -8.52 -6.82 -10.62
CA GLN A 47 -9.18 -7.89 -9.87
C GLN A 47 -8.34 -9.17 -9.82
N GLU A 48 -7.75 -9.58 -10.94
CA GLU A 48 -6.89 -10.78 -11.00
C GLU A 48 -5.69 -10.73 -10.03
N LEU A 49 -5.11 -9.53 -9.83
CA LEU A 49 -4.00 -9.34 -8.89
C LEU A 49 -4.50 -9.41 -7.46
N VAL A 50 -5.65 -8.79 -7.17
CA VAL A 50 -6.29 -8.86 -5.85
C VAL A 50 -6.63 -10.31 -5.50
N ASP A 51 -7.23 -11.08 -6.43
CA ASP A 51 -7.59 -12.48 -6.21
C ASP A 51 -6.34 -13.35 -5.94
N LYS A 52 -5.25 -13.13 -6.69
CA LYS A 52 -3.97 -13.80 -6.44
C LYS A 52 -3.37 -13.42 -5.08
N GLY A 53 -3.45 -12.14 -4.72
CA GLY A 53 -3.02 -11.66 -3.41
C GLY A 53 -3.79 -12.33 -2.28
N LEU A 54 -5.12 -12.33 -2.35
CA LEU A 54 -5.99 -12.99 -1.35
C LEU A 54 -5.66 -14.47 -1.21
N ALA A 55 -5.42 -15.18 -2.32
CA ALA A 55 -5.01 -16.59 -2.29
C ALA A 55 -3.66 -16.77 -1.58
N ALA A 56 -2.67 -15.91 -1.88
CA ALA A 56 -1.35 -15.96 -1.25
C ALA A 56 -1.40 -15.64 0.26
N TYR A 57 -2.17 -14.63 0.67
CA TYR A 57 -2.38 -14.33 2.09
C TYR A 57 -3.06 -15.49 2.81
N LYS A 58 -4.08 -16.11 2.20
CA LYS A 58 -4.75 -17.28 2.76
C LYS A 58 -3.80 -18.48 2.92
N GLU A 59 -2.94 -18.75 1.93
CA GLU A 59 -1.91 -19.78 2.01
C GLU A 59 -0.90 -19.51 3.14
N ALA A 60 -0.55 -18.24 3.35
CA ALA A 60 0.30 -17.80 4.46
C ALA A 60 -0.42 -17.80 5.82
N GLY A 61 -1.71 -18.12 5.89
CA GLY A 61 -2.51 -18.12 7.11
C GLY A 61 -2.85 -16.70 7.62
N ILE A 62 -2.81 -15.71 6.74
CA ILE A 62 -3.05 -14.29 7.07
C ILE A 62 -4.44 -13.90 6.57
N PRO A 63 -5.38 -13.50 7.46
CA PRO A 63 -6.60 -12.86 7.02
C PRO A 63 -6.29 -11.47 6.46
N ALA A 64 -6.71 -11.22 5.22
CA ALA A 64 -6.47 -9.95 4.55
C ALA A 64 -7.71 -9.52 3.75
N HIS A 65 -7.91 -8.21 3.61
CA HIS A 65 -8.97 -7.60 2.83
C HIS A 65 -8.36 -6.97 1.57
N GLY A 66 -8.82 -7.37 0.40
CA GLY A 66 -8.29 -6.91 -0.89
C GLY A 66 -9.30 -6.05 -1.65
N TYR A 67 -8.83 -4.93 -2.20
CA TYR A 67 -9.66 -3.97 -2.95
C TYR A 67 -9.06 -3.69 -4.33
N VAL A 68 -9.90 -3.54 -5.33
CA VAL A 68 -9.47 -3.09 -6.66
C VAL A 68 -9.52 -1.56 -6.70
N CYS A 69 -8.37 -0.92 -6.92
CA CYS A 69 -8.31 0.53 -7.00
C CYS A 69 -7.09 0.98 -7.81
N ASP A 70 -7.30 1.87 -8.76
CA ASP A 70 -6.23 2.67 -9.35
C ASP A 70 -5.91 3.83 -8.41
N VAL A 71 -4.76 3.78 -7.76
CA VAL A 71 -4.34 4.77 -6.76
C VAL A 71 -4.06 6.17 -7.35
N THR A 72 -4.00 6.29 -8.68
CA THR A 72 -3.89 7.57 -9.38
C THR A 72 -5.24 8.27 -9.56
N ASN A 73 -6.35 7.56 -9.33
CA ASN A 73 -7.71 8.09 -9.45
C ASN A 73 -8.25 8.50 -8.07
N GLU A 74 -8.37 9.80 -7.83
CA GLU A 74 -8.78 10.35 -6.53
C GLU A 74 -10.18 9.88 -6.11
N ASP A 75 -11.15 9.81 -7.03
CA ASP A 75 -12.51 9.38 -6.71
C ASP A 75 -12.55 7.89 -6.33
N ALA A 76 -11.80 7.06 -7.05
CA ALA A 76 -11.68 5.63 -6.74
C ALA A 76 -11.00 5.41 -5.38
N VAL A 77 -9.97 6.19 -5.06
CA VAL A 77 -9.28 6.14 -3.76
C VAL A 77 -10.23 6.55 -2.63
N ASN A 78 -10.98 7.64 -2.79
CA ASN A 78 -11.96 8.08 -1.79
C ASN A 78 -13.04 7.02 -1.54
N ALA A 79 -13.54 6.39 -2.61
CA ALA A 79 -14.52 5.31 -2.50
C ALA A 79 -13.94 4.08 -1.78
N MET A 80 -12.71 3.66 -2.13
CA MET A 80 -12.01 2.56 -1.47
C MET A 80 -11.78 2.84 0.01
N VAL A 81 -11.28 4.02 0.37
CA VAL A 81 -11.03 4.40 1.78
C VAL A 81 -12.31 4.37 2.58
N LYS A 82 -13.41 4.92 2.03
CA LYS A 82 -14.73 4.86 2.67
C LYS A 82 -15.18 3.41 2.91
N GLN A 83 -15.09 2.56 1.90
CA GLN A 83 -15.45 1.15 1.99
C GLN A 83 -14.61 0.42 3.04
N ILE A 84 -13.29 0.64 3.09
CA ILE A 84 -12.40 0.06 4.11
C ILE A 84 -12.85 0.48 5.51
N THR A 85 -13.15 1.76 5.69
CA THR A 85 -13.57 2.28 7.02
C THR A 85 -14.88 1.65 7.47
N GLU A 86 -15.83 1.42 6.56
CA GLU A 86 -17.12 0.79 6.86
C GLU A 86 -17.02 -0.71 7.11
N GLU A 87 -16.17 -1.44 6.37
CA GLU A 87 -16.09 -2.91 6.42
C GLU A 87 -15.05 -3.44 7.42
N VAL A 88 -13.94 -2.72 7.60
CA VAL A 88 -12.77 -3.18 8.37
C VAL A 88 -12.51 -2.30 9.59
N GLY A 89 -12.61 -0.98 9.41
CA GLY A 89 -12.36 0.01 10.45
C GLY A 89 -11.37 1.12 10.02
N HIS A 90 -11.04 1.99 10.97
CA HIS A 90 -10.17 3.15 10.74
C HIS A 90 -8.74 2.74 10.37
N ILE A 91 -8.20 3.32 9.30
CA ILE A 91 -6.85 3.04 8.82
C ILE A 91 -5.84 3.75 9.73
N ASN A 92 -5.09 2.96 10.52
CA ASN A 92 -4.09 3.49 11.44
C ASN A 92 -2.70 3.63 10.79
N ILE A 93 -2.41 2.79 9.79
CA ILE A 93 -1.12 2.73 9.11
C ILE A 93 -1.37 2.69 7.61
N LEU A 94 -0.74 3.62 6.89
CA LEU A 94 -0.67 3.62 5.44
C LEU A 94 0.75 3.30 5.00
N VAL A 95 0.90 2.34 4.09
CA VAL A 95 2.15 2.09 3.37
C VAL A 95 1.91 2.35 1.89
N ASN A 96 2.41 3.47 1.39
CA ASN A 96 2.45 3.76 -0.03
C ASN A 96 3.59 2.95 -0.66
N ASN A 97 3.23 1.80 -1.24
CA ASN A 97 4.15 0.86 -1.87
C ASN A 97 3.85 0.66 -3.35
N ALA A 98 2.63 0.97 -3.82
CA ALA A 98 2.33 0.91 -5.25
C ALA A 98 3.32 1.76 -6.03
N GLY A 99 3.91 1.19 -7.07
CA GLY A 99 4.91 1.87 -7.89
C GLY A 99 5.15 1.11 -9.19
N ILE A 100 5.64 1.82 -10.19
CA ILE A 100 6.00 1.26 -11.49
C ILE A 100 7.39 1.73 -11.92
N ILE A 101 8.05 0.94 -12.73
CA ILE A 101 9.31 1.33 -13.36
C ILE A 101 9.23 1.15 -14.88
N LYS A 102 9.73 2.14 -15.63
CA LYS A 102 9.94 2.06 -17.07
C LYS A 102 11.42 2.20 -17.35
N ARG A 103 12.04 1.11 -17.80
CA ARG A 103 13.47 1.09 -18.14
C ARG A 103 13.63 1.42 -19.62
N ILE A 104 13.57 2.71 -19.92
CA ILE A 104 13.68 3.27 -21.27
C ILE A 104 14.80 4.31 -21.23
N PRO A 105 15.75 4.32 -22.18
CA PRO A 105 16.76 5.37 -22.28
C PRO A 105 16.10 6.75 -22.30
N MET A 106 16.70 7.73 -21.61
CA MET A 106 16.10 9.06 -21.45
C MET A 106 15.78 9.73 -22.81
N CYS A 107 16.64 9.56 -23.81
CA CYS A 107 16.44 10.11 -25.15
C CYS A 107 15.29 9.45 -25.94
N GLU A 108 14.84 8.28 -25.52
CA GLU A 108 13.76 7.51 -26.17
C GLU A 108 12.45 7.57 -25.38
N MET A 109 12.51 7.96 -24.10
CA MET A 109 11.34 8.02 -23.24
C MET A 109 10.42 9.17 -23.65
N THR A 110 9.15 8.85 -23.89
CA THR A 110 8.15 9.87 -24.18
C THR A 110 7.70 10.59 -22.91
N ALA A 111 7.26 11.85 -23.03
CA ALA A 111 6.68 12.60 -21.92
C ALA A 111 5.48 11.87 -21.26
N ALA A 112 4.69 11.15 -22.04
CA ALA A 112 3.56 10.36 -21.50
C ALA A 112 4.04 9.20 -20.62
N GLN A 113 5.09 8.48 -21.03
CA GLN A 113 5.70 7.42 -20.25
C GLN A 113 6.31 7.92 -18.95
N PHE A 114 6.96 9.09 -18.99
CA PHE A 114 7.50 9.75 -17.81
C PHE A 114 6.37 10.15 -16.84
N ARG A 115 5.33 10.84 -17.35
CA ARG A 115 4.17 11.25 -16.53
C ARG A 115 3.51 10.05 -15.84
N GLN A 116 3.35 8.93 -16.54
CA GLN A 116 2.76 7.73 -15.94
C GLN A 116 3.55 7.24 -14.71
N VAL A 117 4.88 7.32 -14.73
CA VAL A 117 5.71 6.97 -13.55
C VAL A 117 5.47 8.00 -12.43
N ILE A 118 5.50 9.29 -12.75
CA ILE A 118 5.25 10.36 -11.77
C ILE A 118 3.85 10.23 -11.15
N ASP A 119 2.84 9.89 -11.94
CA ASP A 119 1.47 9.74 -11.43
C ASP A 119 1.37 8.60 -10.41
N VAL A 120 2.03 7.47 -10.65
CA VAL A 120 1.98 6.32 -9.75
C VAL A 120 2.94 6.48 -8.55
N ASP A 121 4.19 6.93 -8.81
CA ASP A 121 5.25 6.88 -7.78
C ASP A 121 5.28 8.15 -6.90
N LEU A 122 4.69 9.26 -7.36
CA LEU A 122 4.70 10.54 -6.64
C LEU A 122 3.29 11.07 -6.33
N ASN A 123 2.41 11.17 -7.34
CA ASN A 123 1.08 11.75 -7.16
C ASN A 123 0.15 10.80 -6.37
N ALA A 124 0.18 9.50 -6.63
CA ALA A 124 -0.67 8.54 -5.93
C ALA A 124 -0.41 8.47 -4.42
N PRO A 125 0.84 8.47 -3.90
CA PRO A 125 1.09 8.61 -2.46
C PRO A 125 0.42 9.83 -1.81
N PHE A 126 0.40 10.97 -2.51
CA PHE A 126 -0.31 12.17 -2.07
C PHE A 126 -1.83 11.94 -2.05
N ILE A 127 -2.40 11.38 -3.12
CA ILE A 127 -3.84 11.14 -3.25
C ILE A 127 -4.33 10.21 -2.15
N VAL A 128 -3.65 9.09 -1.93
CA VAL A 128 -4.03 8.10 -0.91
C VAL A 128 -3.87 8.69 0.50
N ALA A 129 -2.76 9.38 0.77
CA ALA A 129 -2.55 10.03 2.06
C ALA A 129 -3.62 11.10 2.34
N LYS A 130 -3.93 11.95 1.34
CA LYS A 130 -4.98 12.98 1.45
C LYS A 130 -6.34 12.39 1.83
N ALA A 131 -6.70 11.23 1.29
CA ALA A 131 -7.97 10.57 1.58
C ALA A 131 -8.05 10.03 3.02
N ILE A 132 -6.91 9.64 3.62
CA ILE A 132 -6.86 8.97 4.93
C ILE A 132 -6.57 9.95 6.08
N ILE A 133 -5.79 10.99 5.84
CA ILE A 133 -5.33 11.94 6.87
C ILE A 133 -6.46 12.54 7.71
N PRO A 134 -7.63 12.96 7.15
CA PRO A 134 -8.72 13.50 7.96
C PRO A 134 -9.20 12.54 9.05
N ASP A 135 -9.38 11.27 8.72
CA ASP A 135 -9.76 10.21 9.67
C ASP A 135 -8.64 9.97 10.69
N MET A 136 -7.38 9.91 10.28
CA MET A 136 -6.25 9.78 11.21
C MET A 136 -6.18 10.93 12.22
N ILE A 137 -6.49 12.16 11.81
CA ILE A 137 -6.53 13.33 12.71
C ILE A 137 -7.67 13.16 13.72
N GLU A 138 -8.86 12.76 13.27
CA GLU A 138 -10.02 12.53 14.14
C GLU A 138 -9.76 11.43 15.17
N GLN A 139 -9.05 10.37 14.77
CA GLN A 139 -8.65 9.27 15.64
C GLN A 139 -7.43 9.60 16.55
N GLY A 140 -6.89 10.82 16.49
CA GLY A 140 -5.77 11.27 17.31
C GLY A 140 -4.38 10.86 16.81
N GLY A 141 -4.26 10.31 15.62
CA GLY A 141 -2.98 10.01 14.97
C GLY A 141 -2.97 8.81 14.06
N GLY A 142 -1.90 8.70 13.28
CA GLY A 142 -1.65 7.60 12.33
C GLY A 142 -0.19 7.55 11.93
N LYS A 143 0.17 6.58 11.10
CA LYS A 143 1.51 6.43 10.51
C LYS A 143 1.40 6.32 8.99
N ILE A 144 2.21 7.11 8.28
CA ILE A 144 2.32 7.07 6.82
C ILE A 144 3.76 6.72 6.48
N ILE A 145 3.95 5.67 5.70
CA ILE A 145 5.24 5.17 5.24
C ILE A 145 5.24 5.21 3.72
N ASN A 146 6.19 5.92 3.13
CA ASN A 146 6.40 5.94 1.69
C ASN A 146 7.59 5.05 1.34
N ILE A 147 7.39 4.05 0.47
CA ILE A 147 8.47 3.20 0.00
C ILE A 147 9.21 3.93 -1.12
N CYS A 148 10.42 4.36 -0.80
CA CYS A 148 11.33 5.03 -1.71
C CYS A 148 12.35 4.04 -2.29
N SER A 149 13.38 4.54 -2.96
CA SER A 149 14.43 3.72 -3.56
C SER A 149 15.81 4.25 -3.21
N MET A 150 16.77 3.35 -3.03
CA MET A 150 18.20 3.68 -2.96
C MET A 150 18.71 4.35 -4.25
N MET A 151 17.98 4.18 -5.36
CA MET A 151 18.29 4.85 -6.63
C MET A 151 18.11 6.38 -6.56
N SER A 152 17.45 6.90 -5.52
CA SER A 152 17.40 8.34 -5.23
C SER A 152 18.79 8.92 -4.89
N GLU A 153 19.69 8.08 -4.34
CA GLU A 153 21.05 8.45 -3.94
C GLU A 153 22.10 7.97 -4.94
N LEU A 154 21.96 6.72 -5.40
CA LEU A 154 23.02 6.05 -6.15
C LEU A 154 22.98 6.33 -7.65
N GLY A 155 21.82 6.68 -8.20
CA GLY A 155 21.62 6.73 -9.65
C GLY A 155 21.82 5.35 -10.30
N ARG A 156 21.60 5.26 -11.60
CA ARG A 156 21.90 4.07 -12.41
C ARG A 156 22.30 4.50 -13.81
N GLU A 157 23.37 3.93 -14.35
CA GLU A 157 23.75 4.02 -15.76
C GLU A 157 22.78 3.23 -16.65
#